data_89dc530a4c7b20776885205c3c2233b3
#
_entry.id   89dc530a4c7b20776885205c3c2233b3
#
_cell.length_a   1.000
_cell.length_b   1.000
_cell.length_c   1.000
_cell.angle_alpha   90.00
_cell.angle_beta   90.00
_cell.angle_gamma   90.00
#
_symmetry.space_group_name_H-M   'P 1'
#
loop_
_entity.id
_entity.type
_entity.pdbx_description
1 polymer ?
#
loop_
_entity_poly.entity_id
_entity_poly.type
_entity_poly.pdbx_seq_one_letter_code
_entity_poly.pdbx_strand_id
1 'polypeptide(L)'
;QRLDEDPAFTDAVRELVRLRRELPLLRQTRYVHGRMPTDRGWCDIDWLHPDGRRMREGDWNGGRRLALLYSTHADQKTDSPVVEAVALLFNAAVEDAEFILPAHLPPGWRLRFSSSPATAPLDAGRWKVAGRSLLLVSSEAGSEEQG
;
A
#
# COMPACT_ATOMS: atom_id res chain seq x y z
N GLN A 1 14.63 22.46 -22.24
CA GLN A 1 15.14 21.80 -21.02
C GLN A 1 14.80 20.33 -21.10
N ARG A 2 15.82 19.52 -21.17
CA ARG A 2 15.72 18.08 -21.40
C ARG A 2 15.20 17.37 -20.16
N LEU A 3 13.98 16.83 -20.24
CA LEU A 3 13.44 15.85 -19.31
C LEU A 3 13.98 14.43 -19.59
N ASP A 4 15.02 14.32 -20.38
CA ASP A 4 15.47 13.09 -21.02
C ASP A 4 16.55 12.31 -20.26
N GLU A 5 16.89 12.68 -19.02
CA GLU A 5 18.21 12.28 -18.53
C GLU A 5 18.25 11.44 -17.28
N ASP A 6 17.08 10.97 -16.78
CA ASP A 6 17.07 9.89 -15.78
C ASP A 6 16.21 8.72 -16.25
N PRO A 7 16.82 7.74 -16.94
CA PRO A 7 16.09 6.55 -17.38
C PRO A 7 15.49 5.75 -16.22
N ALA A 8 16.11 5.77 -15.04
CA ALA A 8 15.60 5.10 -13.87
C ALA A 8 14.30 5.76 -13.37
N PHE A 9 14.22 7.08 -13.36
CA PHE A 9 13.01 7.81 -13.04
C PHE A 9 11.89 7.54 -14.06
N THR A 10 12.21 7.56 -15.34
CA THR A 10 11.24 7.26 -16.40
C THR A 10 10.69 5.85 -16.29
N ASP A 11 11.52 4.87 -16.00
CA ASP A 11 11.12 3.48 -15.80
C ASP A 11 10.25 3.31 -14.55
N ALA A 12 10.56 4.01 -13.47
CA ALA A 12 9.74 4.04 -12.27
C ALA A 12 8.35 4.60 -12.54
N VAL A 13 8.24 5.69 -13.29
CA VAL A 13 6.95 6.28 -13.68
C VAL A 13 6.14 5.33 -14.56
N ARG A 14 6.77 4.67 -15.53
CA ARG A 14 6.10 3.65 -16.36
C ARG A 14 5.54 2.52 -15.52
N GLU A 15 6.33 2.03 -14.59
CA GLU A 15 5.91 0.95 -13.68
C GLU A 15 4.72 1.38 -12.82
N LEU A 16 4.74 2.57 -12.25
CA LEU A 16 3.62 3.10 -11.47
C LEU A 16 2.35 3.28 -12.31
N VAL A 17 2.48 3.73 -13.56
CA VAL A 17 1.35 3.82 -14.49
C VAL A 17 0.79 2.43 -14.82
N ARG A 18 1.66 1.44 -15.03
CA ARG A 18 1.25 0.04 -15.25
C ARG A 18 0.49 -0.49 -14.03
N LEU A 19 1.03 -0.33 -12.84
CA LEU A 19 0.40 -0.76 -11.59
C LEU A 19 -0.96 -0.10 -11.36
N ARG A 20 -1.07 1.20 -11.66
CA ARG A 20 -2.35 1.90 -11.57
C ARG A 20 -3.41 1.29 -12.49
N ARG A 21 -3.01 0.76 -13.64
CA ARG A 21 -3.93 0.06 -14.56
C ARG A 21 -4.27 -1.35 -14.07
N GLU A 22 -3.33 -2.06 -13.47
CA GLU A 22 -3.50 -3.43 -13.00
C GLU A 22 -4.23 -3.53 -11.66
N LEU A 23 -4.10 -2.52 -10.81
CA LEU A 23 -4.69 -2.51 -9.47
C LEU A 23 -5.92 -1.59 -9.44
N PRO A 24 -7.14 -2.13 -9.55
CA PRO A 24 -8.37 -1.34 -9.58
C PRO A 24 -8.54 -0.43 -8.36
N LEU A 25 -8.03 -0.83 -7.21
CA LEU A 25 -8.06 0.00 -5.99
C LEU A 25 -7.33 1.35 -6.14
N LEU A 26 -6.38 1.44 -7.06
CA LEU A 26 -5.69 2.70 -7.39
C LEU A 26 -6.45 3.56 -8.41
N ARG A 27 -7.55 3.05 -8.96
CA ARG A 27 -8.37 3.70 -10.00
C ARG A 27 -9.84 3.74 -9.63
N GLN A 28 -10.16 3.90 -8.38
CA GLN A 28 -11.54 3.89 -7.94
C GLN A 28 -12.33 5.03 -8.58
N THR A 29 -13.48 4.69 -9.13
CA THR A 29 -14.42 5.66 -9.70
C THR A 29 -15.34 6.26 -8.64
N ARG A 30 -15.41 5.64 -7.46
CA ARG A 30 -16.15 6.13 -6.30
C ARG A 30 -15.24 7.00 -5.45
N TYR A 31 -15.80 8.05 -4.90
CA TYR A 31 -15.10 8.86 -3.91
C TYR A 31 -14.85 8.04 -2.65
N VAL A 32 -13.59 7.96 -2.21
CA VAL A 32 -13.19 7.33 -0.96
C VAL A 32 -13.10 8.39 0.13
N HIS A 33 -13.73 8.17 1.26
CA HIS A 33 -13.83 9.17 2.31
C HIS A 33 -13.48 8.65 3.72
N GLY A 34 -13.12 7.39 3.85
CA GLY A 34 -12.69 6.79 5.13
C GLY A 34 -13.79 6.65 6.19
N ARG A 35 -15.07 6.76 5.81
CA ARG A 35 -16.18 6.76 6.77
C ARG A 35 -17.01 5.48 6.79
N MET A 36 -16.87 4.65 5.78
CA MET A 36 -17.62 3.41 5.67
C MET A 36 -16.70 2.24 5.98
N PRO A 37 -16.87 1.58 7.12
CA PRO A 37 -16.09 0.38 7.42
C PRO A 37 -16.43 -0.74 6.43
N THR A 38 -15.43 -1.48 6.03
CA THR A 38 -15.62 -2.76 5.34
C THR A 38 -16.14 -3.81 6.35
N ASP A 39 -16.59 -4.95 5.86
CA ASP A 39 -17.01 -6.08 6.72
C ASP A 39 -15.90 -6.54 7.68
N ARG A 40 -14.66 -6.20 7.39
CA ARG A 40 -13.49 -6.52 8.20
C ARG A 40 -13.09 -5.42 9.18
N GLY A 41 -13.90 -4.38 9.33
CA GLY A 41 -13.65 -3.26 10.26
C GLY A 41 -12.67 -2.21 9.72
N TRP A 42 -12.29 -2.28 8.44
CA TRP A 42 -11.46 -1.28 7.77
C TRP A 42 -12.31 -0.36 6.91
N CYS A 43 -11.87 0.89 6.75
CA CYS A 43 -12.52 1.82 5.83
C CYS A 43 -12.03 1.56 4.40
N ASP A 44 -12.72 2.14 3.41
CA ASP A 44 -12.28 2.14 2.01
C ASP A 44 -10.89 2.79 1.84
N ILE A 45 -10.56 3.74 2.70
CA ILE A 45 -9.25 4.33 2.86
C ILE A 45 -8.94 4.50 4.35
N ASP A 46 -7.77 4.06 4.78
CA ASP A 46 -7.24 4.25 6.13
C ASP A 46 -5.83 4.83 6.09
N TRP A 47 -5.58 5.77 6.99
CA TRP A 47 -4.25 6.33 7.22
C TRP A 47 -3.64 5.66 8.44
N LEU A 48 -2.48 5.04 8.25
CA LEU A 48 -1.85 4.21 9.27
C LEU A 48 -0.50 4.78 9.71
N HIS A 49 -0.27 4.67 11.00
CA HIS A 49 1.04 4.82 11.60
C HIS A 49 1.94 3.61 11.23
N PRO A 50 3.28 3.75 11.19
CA PRO A 50 4.16 2.62 10.88
C PRO A 50 3.95 1.37 11.74
N ASP A 51 3.44 1.50 12.96
CA ASP A 51 3.12 0.36 13.83
C ASP A 51 1.84 -0.41 13.46
N GLY A 52 1.13 0.01 12.41
CA GLY A 52 -0.07 -0.65 11.90
C GLY A 52 -1.40 -0.12 12.46
N ARG A 53 -1.37 0.77 13.44
CA ARG A 53 -2.59 1.41 13.96
C ARG A 53 -3.02 2.60 13.09
N ARG A 54 -4.29 2.96 13.18
CA ARG A 54 -4.78 4.20 12.53
C ARG A 54 -4.09 5.43 13.10
N MET A 55 -3.81 6.39 12.22
CA MET A 55 -3.27 7.70 12.60
C MET A 55 -4.25 8.43 13.52
N ARG A 56 -3.71 9.03 14.57
CA ARG A 56 -4.43 9.91 15.50
C ARG A 56 -4.07 11.36 15.18
N GLU A 57 -4.86 12.31 15.68
CA GLU A 57 -4.65 13.72 15.42
C GLU A 57 -3.21 14.18 15.70
N GLY A 58 -2.63 13.77 16.82
CA GLY A 58 -1.26 14.13 17.20
C GLY A 58 -0.15 13.52 16.33
N ASP A 59 -0.44 12.43 15.61
CA ASP A 59 0.55 11.75 14.76
C ASP A 59 0.89 12.53 13.49
N TRP A 60 0.03 13.46 13.10
CA TRP A 60 0.25 14.30 11.93
C TRP A 60 1.28 15.41 12.15
N ASN A 61 1.61 15.70 13.39
CA ASN A 61 2.54 16.75 13.77
C ASN A 61 3.99 16.25 13.69
N GLY A 62 4.71 16.68 12.65
CA GLY A 62 6.12 16.36 12.48
C GLY A 62 6.42 14.94 12.05
N GLY A 63 5.41 14.14 11.73
CA GLY A 63 5.59 12.80 11.22
C GLY A 63 6.16 12.79 9.80
N ARG A 64 7.12 11.90 9.56
CA ARG A 64 7.76 11.72 8.25
C ARG A 64 7.50 10.34 7.66
N ARG A 65 6.66 9.56 8.32
CA ARG A 65 6.35 8.18 7.96
C ARG A 65 4.86 7.95 8.10
N LEU A 66 4.26 7.39 7.06
CA LEU A 66 2.86 6.99 7.11
C LEU A 66 2.60 5.87 6.12
N ALA A 67 1.55 5.13 6.35
CA ALA A 67 1.01 4.19 5.38
C ALA A 67 -0.41 4.58 5.00
N LEU A 68 -0.73 4.38 3.73
CA LEU A 68 -2.05 4.56 3.18
C LEU A 68 -2.59 3.20 2.76
N LEU A 69 -3.72 2.81 3.31
CA LEU A 69 -4.36 1.53 3.03
C LEU A 69 -5.67 1.75 2.27
N TYR A 70 -5.75 1.20 1.07
CA TYR A 70 -7.00 1.04 0.31
C TYR A 70 -7.54 -0.37 0.49
N SER A 71 -8.82 -0.50 0.79
CA SER A 71 -9.49 -1.80 0.94
C SER A 71 -10.74 -1.86 0.09
N THR A 72 -11.06 -3.06 -0.39
CA THR A 72 -12.31 -3.29 -1.12
C THR A 72 -13.50 -3.37 -0.19
N HIS A 73 -14.64 -2.85 -0.65
CA HIS A 73 -15.91 -3.13 -0.02
C HIS A 73 -16.46 -4.50 -0.44
N ALA A 74 -17.14 -5.16 0.48
CA ALA A 74 -17.80 -6.45 0.23
C ALA A 74 -18.80 -6.40 -0.94
N ASP A 75 -19.37 -5.23 -1.23
CA ASP A 75 -20.34 -5.04 -2.31
C ASP A 75 -19.71 -5.01 -3.72
N GLN A 76 -18.40 -4.97 -3.81
CA GLN A 76 -17.71 -5.03 -5.09
C GLN A 76 -17.47 -6.50 -5.48
N LYS A 77 -18.52 -7.18 -5.90
CA LYS A 77 -18.40 -8.46 -6.59
C LYS A 77 -17.75 -8.24 -7.95
N THR A 78 -16.49 -8.47 -8.04
CA THR A 78 -15.77 -8.51 -9.32
C THR A 78 -15.34 -9.94 -9.60
N ASP A 79 -15.54 -10.38 -10.81
CA ASP A 79 -15.20 -11.74 -11.30
C ASP A 79 -13.68 -11.97 -11.49
N SER A 80 -12.84 -11.12 -10.91
CA SER A 80 -11.39 -11.21 -11.03
C SER A 80 -10.76 -11.64 -9.70
N PRO A 81 -9.56 -12.26 -9.72
CA PRO A 81 -8.81 -12.52 -8.49
C PRO A 81 -8.59 -11.18 -7.78
N VAL A 82 -9.29 -11.02 -6.69
CA VAL A 82 -9.48 -9.71 -6.08
C VAL A 82 -8.28 -9.38 -5.24
N VAL A 83 -7.55 -8.36 -5.64
CA VAL A 83 -6.68 -7.63 -4.73
C VAL A 83 -7.58 -7.01 -3.67
N GLU A 84 -7.55 -7.54 -2.46
CA GLU A 84 -8.44 -7.09 -1.38
C GLU A 84 -7.95 -5.80 -0.73
N ALA A 85 -6.64 -5.57 -0.75
CA ALA A 85 -6.06 -4.36 -0.20
C ALA A 85 -4.77 -3.96 -0.93
N VAL A 86 -4.52 -2.66 -0.96
CA VAL A 86 -3.26 -2.07 -1.45
C VAL A 86 -2.76 -1.12 -0.38
N ALA A 87 -1.49 -1.24 0.00
CA ALA A 87 -0.85 -0.33 0.93
C ALA A 87 0.31 0.41 0.27
N LEU A 88 0.38 1.70 0.53
CA LEU A 88 1.48 2.59 0.16
C LEU A 88 2.22 2.96 1.44
N LEU A 89 3.48 2.58 1.54
CA LEU A 89 4.33 2.82 2.70
C LEU A 89 5.31 3.93 2.38
N PHE A 90 5.15 5.08 3.03
CA PHE A 90 5.96 6.27 2.79
C PHE A 90 6.95 6.49 3.93
N ASN A 91 8.23 6.50 3.62
CA ASN A 91 9.27 6.91 4.54
C ASN A 91 10.02 8.12 3.99
N ALA A 92 9.65 9.30 4.45
CA ALA A 92 10.29 10.57 4.09
C ALA A 92 11.46 10.92 5.00
N ALA A 93 11.73 10.14 6.05
CA ALA A 93 12.89 10.31 6.92
C ALA A 93 14.17 9.79 6.23
N VAL A 94 15.32 10.17 6.74
CA VAL A 94 16.62 9.72 6.23
C VAL A 94 16.91 8.28 6.63
N GLU A 95 16.48 7.89 7.84
CA GLU A 95 16.71 6.57 8.41
C GLU A 95 15.70 5.56 7.85
N ASP A 96 16.14 4.32 7.75
CA ASP A 96 15.27 3.19 7.47
C ASP A 96 14.21 3.04 8.57
N ALA A 97 13.06 2.49 8.21
CA ALA A 97 11.97 2.25 9.15
C ALA A 97 11.31 0.91 8.91
N GLU A 98 10.79 0.33 9.97
CA GLU A 98 9.93 -0.84 9.93
C GLU A 98 8.47 -0.40 9.89
N PHE A 99 7.71 -0.98 8.95
CA PHE A 99 6.27 -0.82 8.84
C PHE A 99 5.59 -2.16 9.12
N ILE A 100 4.55 -2.12 9.94
CA ILE A 100 3.71 -3.26 10.26
C ILE A 100 2.35 -3.07 9.60
N LEU A 101 1.93 -4.03 8.79
CA LEU A 101 0.59 -4.02 8.19
C LEU A 101 -0.40 -4.74 9.10
N PRO A 102 -1.67 -4.32 9.09
CA PRO A 102 -2.69 -4.89 9.97
C PRO A 102 -2.85 -6.40 9.80
N ALA A 103 -2.83 -7.13 10.91
CA ALA A 103 -2.96 -8.58 10.94
C ALA A 103 -4.35 -9.11 10.55
N HIS A 104 -5.34 -8.23 10.52
CA HIS A 104 -6.74 -8.58 10.17
C HIS A 104 -6.97 -8.63 8.67
N LEU A 105 -6.02 -8.14 7.88
CA LEU A 105 -6.07 -8.23 6.44
C LEU A 105 -5.62 -9.63 6.01
N PRO A 106 -6.06 -10.11 4.85
CA PRO A 106 -5.64 -11.41 4.34
C PRO A 106 -4.13 -11.55 4.36
N PRO A 107 -3.60 -12.72 4.70
CA PRO A 107 -2.18 -12.99 4.55
C PRO A 107 -1.78 -12.93 3.08
N GLY A 108 -0.51 -12.73 2.81
CA GLY A 108 -0.02 -12.76 1.43
C GLY A 108 0.23 -11.37 0.83
N TRP A 109 0.74 -10.46 1.62
CA TRP A 109 1.24 -9.19 1.12
C TRP A 109 2.39 -9.40 0.15
N ARG A 110 2.26 -8.85 -1.03
CA ARG A 110 3.21 -8.97 -2.13
C ARG A 110 3.75 -7.60 -2.52
N LEU A 111 5.08 -7.51 -2.64
CA LEU A 111 5.73 -6.30 -3.15
C LEU A 111 5.37 -6.10 -4.63
N ARG A 112 4.88 -4.90 -4.95
CA ARG A 112 4.53 -4.50 -6.31
C ARG A 112 5.47 -3.43 -6.87
N PHE A 113 5.93 -2.53 -6.01
CA PHE A 113 6.86 -1.47 -6.38
C PHE A 113 7.70 -1.04 -5.18
N SER A 114 8.97 -0.75 -5.44
CA SER A 114 9.87 -0.08 -4.49
C SER A 114 10.67 1.00 -5.20
N SER A 115 10.74 2.17 -4.61
CA SER A 115 11.61 3.25 -5.10
C SER A 115 13.07 3.07 -4.69
N SER A 116 13.37 2.08 -3.86
CA SER A 116 14.72 1.75 -3.40
C SER A 116 14.97 0.25 -3.42
N PRO A 117 16.13 -0.22 -3.89
CA PRO A 117 16.50 -1.64 -3.83
C PRO A 117 16.78 -2.14 -2.41
N ALA A 118 16.96 -1.24 -1.44
CA ALA A 118 17.28 -1.59 -0.05
C ALA A 118 16.05 -1.95 0.80
N THR A 119 14.87 -1.98 0.23
CA THR A 119 13.65 -2.41 0.92
C THR A 119 13.51 -3.93 0.88
N ALA A 120 13.04 -4.53 1.96
CA ALA A 120 12.86 -5.96 2.06
C ALA A 120 11.67 -6.35 2.93
N PRO A 121 10.99 -7.46 2.61
CA PRO A 121 10.07 -8.06 3.57
C PRO A 121 10.88 -8.62 4.76
N LEU A 122 10.36 -8.42 5.96
CA LEU A 122 10.96 -8.98 7.18
C LEU A 122 10.24 -10.27 7.60
N ASP A 123 8.93 -10.17 7.76
CA ASP A 123 8.02 -11.26 8.10
C ASP A 123 6.66 -11.00 7.46
N ALA A 124 5.70 -11.89 7.70
CA ALA A 124 4.32 -11.67 7.26
C ALA A 124 3.77 -10.33 7.76
N GLY A 125 3.54 -9.40 6.84
CA GLY A 125 3.02 -8.08 7.13
C GLY A 125 4.02 -7.07 7.68
N ARG A 126 5.31 -7.42 7.82
CA ARG A 126 6.36 -6.51 8.27
C ARG A 126 7.32 -6.18 7.13
N TRP A 127 7.58 -4.90 6.94
CA TRP A 127 8.40 -4.40 5.84
C TRP A 127 9.44 -3.40 6.31
N LYS A 128 10.68 -3.59 5.89
CA LYS A 128 11.72 -2.58 6.04
C LYS A 128 11.67 -1.63 4.84
N VAL A 129 11.39 -0.37 5.11
CA VAL A 129 11.34 0.69 4.10
C VAL A 129 12.55 1.59 4.27
N ALA A 130 13.39 1.64 3.25
CA ALA A 130 14.58 2.48 3.26
C ALA A 130 14.22 3.96 3.43
N GLY A 131 15.14 4.74 3.99
CA GLY A 131 14.99 6.18 4.11
C GLY A 131 14.71 6.85 2.76
N ARG A 132 13.84 7.84 2.72
CA ARG A 132 13.43 8.59 1.53
C ARG A 132 12.91 7.69 0.41
N SER A 133 12.09 6.71 0.76
CA SER A 133 11.54 5.76 -0.21
C SER A 133 10.08 5.45 0.01
N LEU A 134 9.50 4.84 -1.01
CA LEU A 134 8.11 4.42 -1.09
C LEU A 134 8.06 2.95 -1.47
N LEU A 135 7.21 2.20 -0.79
CA LEU A 135 6.79 0.84 -1.13
C LEU A 135 5.32 0.81 -1.50
N LEU A 136 4.99 0.02 -2.51
CA LEU A 136 3.62 -0.37 -2.82
C LEU A 136 3.50 -1.89 -2.70
N VAL A 137 2.61 -2.34 -1.84
CA VAL A 137 2.32 -3.75 -1.61
C VAL A 137 0.83 -4.02 -1.79
N SER A 138 0.49 -5.21 -2.21
CA SER A 138 -0.90 -5.65 -2.35
C SER A 138 -1.14 -6.98 -1.65
N SER A 139 -2.34 -7.14 -1.12
CA SER A 139 -2.84 -8.40 -0.56
C SER A 139 -3.87 -8.98 -1.52
N GLU A 140 -3.66 -10.20 -1.94
CA GLU A 140 -4.59 -10.95 -2.77
C GLU A 140 -5.43 -11.88 -1.89
N ALA A 141 -6.71 -12.03 -2.20
CA ALA A 141 -7.52 -13.06 -1.59
C ALA A 141 -6.84 -14.40 -1.86
N GLY A 142 -6.56 -15.13 -0.80
CA GLY A 142 -6.04 -16.48 -0.95
C GLY A 142 -6.97 -17.27 -1.86
N SER A 143 -6.46 -17.81 -2.95
CA SER A 143 -7.12 -18.92 -3.60
C SER A 143 -7.22 -19.99 -2.53
N GLU A 144 -8.40 -20.24 -1.99
CA GLU A 144 -8.65 -21.46 -1.26
C GLU A 144 -8.27 -22.58 -2.23
N GLU A 145 -7.15 -23.23 -1.96
CA GLU A 145 -6.90 -24.53 -2.52
C GLU A 145 -8.07 -25.41 -2.08
N GLN A 146 -8.99 -25.61 -3.00
CA GLN A 146 -9.94 -26.70 -2.86
C GLN A 146 -9.13 -27.99 -3.01
N GLY A 147 -8.70 -28.50 -1.87
CA GLY A 147 -8.19 -29.84 -1.76
C GLY A 147 -9.27 -30.88 -1.94
#